data_ff6cdf4dc3457422fdd346fb6154e402
#
_entry.id   ff6cdf4dc3457422fdd346fb6154e402
#
_cell.length_a   1.000
_cell.length_b   1.000
_cell.length_c   1.000
_cell.angle_alpha   90.00
_cell.angle_beta   90.00
_cell.angle_gamma   90.00
#
_symmetry.space_group_name_H-M   'P 1'
#
loop_
_entity.id
_entity.type
_entity.pdbx_description
1 polymer ?
#
loop_
_entity_poly.entity_id
_entity_poly.type
_entity_poly.pdbx_seq_one_letter_code
_entity_poly.pdbx_strand_id
1 'polypeptide(L)'
;CVIESDELTREIAGRLAEMAERVGAGLVFKASFDKANRTSLDSYRGPGLEKGLATLARVREETGLVVTTDIHLPEQAEPAAEVCGILQIPAFLARQTDLVVAAARATARHGGVVNVKKPQFLAPEDTSHIVAKCVEAGNPRVVLTERGTTFGYGRLVNDLRAIPLMQPT
;
A
#
# COMPACT_ATOMS: atom_id res chain seq x y z
N CYS A 1 -0.86 -9.58 -3.36
CA CYS A 1 -1.81 -10.46 -4.04
C CYS A 1 -2.93 -9.63 -4.64
N VAL A 2 -3.52 -10.06 -5.74
CA VAL A 2 -4.75 -9.49 -6.29
C VAL A 2 -5.95 -10.23 -5.66
N ILE A 3 -7.04 -9.55 -5.48
CA ILE A 3 -8.31 -10.18 -5.09
C ILE A 3 -8.82 -10.98 -6.29
N GLU A 4 -8.80 -12.31 -6.20
CA GLU A 4 -9.30 -13.21 -7.24
C GLU A 4 -10.78 -13.52 -7.05
N SER A 5 -11.19 -13.80 -5.80
CA SER A 5 -12.57 -13.91 -5.38
C SER A 5 -12.73 -13.43 -3.93
N ASP A 6 -13.96 -13.08 -3.56
CA ASP A 6 -14.31 -12.69 -2.20
C ASP A 6 -14.04 -13.85 -1.22
N GLU A 7 -14.55 -15.03 -1.55
CA GLU A 7 -14.44 -16.23 -0.72
C GLU A 7 -12.99 -16.61 -0.44
N LEU A 8 -12.17 -16.74 -1.48
CA LEU A 8 -10.75 -17.08 -1.33
C LEU A 8 -9.99 -16.04 -0.51
N THR A 9 -10.28 -14.74 -0.72
CA THR A 9 -9.62 -13.66 -0.01
C THR A 9 -9.92 -13.71 1.49
N ARG A 10 -11.18 -13.97 1.87
CA ARG A 10 -11.60 -14.08 3.27
C ARG A 10 -11.03 -15.35 3.92
N GLU A 11 -11.04 -16.49 3.22
CA GLU A 11 -10.43 -17.73 3.70
C GLU A 11 -8.94 -17.53 4.02
N ILE A 12 -8.19 -16.93 3.09
CA ILE A 12 -6.76 -16.66 3.30
C ILE A 12 -6.56 -15.71 4.49
N ALA A 13 -7.36 -14.65 4.59
CA ALA A 13 -7.26 -13.71 5.70
C ALA A 13 -7.53 -14.34 7.05
N GLY A 14 -8.56 -15.18 7.15
CA GLY A 14 -8.90 -15.93 8.37
C GLY A 14 -7.76 -16.86 8.80
N ARG A 15 -7.22 -17.67 7.88
CA ARG A 15 -6.08 -18.55 8.16
C ARG A 15 -4.83 -17.77 8.61
N LEU A 16 -4.57 -16.62 7.99
CA LEU A 16 -3.43 -15.78 8.38
C LEU A 16 -3.64 -15.14 9.76
N ALA A 17 -4.87 -14.73 10.10
CA ALA A 17 -5.22 -14.22 11.43
C ALA A 17 -4.96 -15.28 12.52
N GLU A 18 -5.43 -16.51 12.33
CA GLU A 18 -5.18 -17.62 13.24
C GLU A 18 -3.67 -17.92 13.41
N MET A 19 -2.93 -17.89 12.30
CA MET A 19 -1.47 -18.10 12.35
C MET A 19 -0.75 -16.98 13.11
N ALA A 20 -1.14 -15.73 12.88
CA ALA A 20 -0.57 -14.57 13.56
C ALA A 20 -0.83 -14.62 15.07
N GLU A 21 -2.05 -14.97 15.48
CA GLU A 21 -2.41 -15.16 16.88
C GLU A 21 -1.57 -16.28 17.54
N ARG A 22 -1.42 -17.43 16.89
CA ARG A 22 -0.62 -18.55 17.40
C ARG A 22 0.85 -18.20 17.65
N VAL A 23 1.43 -17.31 16.86
CA VAL A 23 2.84 -16.90 17.01
C VAL A 23 3.01 -15.58 17.75
N GLY A 24 1.92 -14.95 18.17
CA GLY A 24 1.95 -13.65 18.86
C GLY A 24 2.46 -12.50 17.97
N ALA A 25 2.23 -12.55 16.65
CA ALA A 25 2.69 -11.53 15.71
C ALA A 25 1.55 -10.60 15.29
N GLY A 26 1.87 -9.30 15.18
CA GLY A 26 0.97 -8.35 14.52
C GLY A 26 0.90 -8.61 13.02
N LEU A 27 -0.30 -8.55 12.43
CA LEU A 27 -0.52 -8.78 11.00
C LEU A 27 -1.31 -7.64 10.37
N VAL A 28 -0.86 -7.19 9.21
CA VAL A 28 -1.62 -6.34 8.30
C VAL A 28 -1.94 -7.14 7.04
N PHE A 29 -3.23 -7.32 6.76
CA PHE A 29 -3.66 -8.06 5.56
C PHE A 29 -3.66 -7.16 4.33
N LYS A 30 -2.98 -7.59 3.26
CA LYS A 30 -2.91 -6.84 2.01
C LYS A 30 -3.53 -7.59 0.84
N ALA A 31 -4.45 -6.92 0.14
CA ALA A 31 -4.87 -7.34 -1.18
C ALA A 31 -5.15 -6.13 -2.08
N SER A 32 -4.92 -6.28 -3.37
CA SER A 32 -5.14 -5.23 -4.37
C SER A 32 -6.45 -5.45 -5.10
N PHE A 33 -7.26 -4.40 -5.19
CA PHE A 33 -8.48 -4.41 -5.99
C PHE A 33 -8.21 -4.28 -7.50
N ASP A 34 -7.03 -3.74 -7.86
CA ASP A 34 -6.57 -3.62 -9.23
C ASP A 34 -5.03 -3.78 -9.31
N LYS A 35 -4.57 -4.42 -10.35
CA LYS A 35 -3.16 -4.50 -10.76
C LYS A 35 -2.97 -3.62 -12.00
N ALA A 36 -2.90 -2.31 -11.80
CA ALA A 36 -2.89 -1.31 -12.85
C ALA A 36 -1.67 -1.37 -13.79
N ASN A 37 -0.60 -2.07 -13.42
CA ASN A 37 0.65 -2.15 -14.17
C ASN A 37 0.93 -3.53 -14.79
N ARG A 38 -0.11 -4.30 -15.13
CA ARG A 38 0.08 -5.58 -15.82
C ARG A 38 0.75 -5.39 -17.19
N THR A 39 1.59 -6.34 -17.56
CA THR A 39 2.32 -6.31 -18.82
C THR A 39 1.43 -6.63 -20.02
N SER A 40 0.48 -7.58 -19.88
CA SER A 40 -0.48 -7.94 -20.91
C SER A 40 -1.85 -7.31 -20.64
N LEU A 41 -2.53 -6.87 -21.69
CA LEU A 41 -3.90 -6.37 -21.62
C LEU A 41 -4.91 -7.42 -21.17
N ASP A 42 -4.66 -8.68 -21.49
CA ASP A 42 -5.54 -9.81 -21.15
C ASP A 42 -5.32 -10.34 -19.73
N SER A 43 -4.30 -9.83 -19.01
CA SER A 43 -4.03 -10.26 -17.63
C SER A 43 -5.14 -9.85 -16.68
N TYR A 44 -5.56 -10.76 -15.82
CA TYR A 44 -6.52 -10.45 -14.77
C TYR A 44 -5.98 -9.34 -13.85
N ARG A 45 -6.74 -8.27 -13.70
CA ARG A 45 -6.35 -7.08 -12.94
C ARG A 45 -6.94 -7.02 -11.55
N GLY A 46 -8.07 -7.68 -11.32
CA GLY A 46 -8.80 -7.63 -10.06
C GLY A 46 -10.29 -7.30 -10.26
N PRO A 47 -11.08 -7.26 -9.17
CA PRO A 47 -12.52 -7.02 -9.24
C PRO A 47 -12.91 -5.54 -9.44
N GLY A 48 -11.95 -4.62 -9.40
CA GLY A 48 -12.18 -3.18 -9.38
C GLY A 48 -12.40 -2.61 -7.97
N LEU A 49 -12.46 -1.27 -7.90
CA LEU A 49 -12.47 -0.52 -6.64
C LEU A 49 -13.62 -0.94 -5.72
N GLU A 50 -14.85 -0.80 -6.17
CA GLU A 50 -16.05 -1.00 -5.34
C GLU A 50 -16.12 -2.43 -4.76
N LYS A 51 -16.02 -3.45 -5.61
CA LYS A 51 -16.07 -4.84 -5.18
C LYS A 51 -14.86 -5.22 -4.31
N GLY A 52 -13.68 -4.71 -4.66
CA GLY A 52 -12.47 -4.97 -3.90
C GLY A 52 -12.50 -4.36 -2.50
N LEU A 53 -13.00 -3.14 -2.36
CA LEU A 53 -13.18 -2.51 -1.05
C LEU A 53 -14.25 -3.22 -0.21
N ALA A 54 -15.35 -3.65 -0.82
CA ALA A 54 -16.36 -4.45 -0.13
C ALA A 54 -15.79 -5.77 0.41
N THR A 55 -14.92 -6.46 -0.35
CA THR A 55 -14.21 -7.65 0.13
C THR A 55 -13.27 -7.34 1.30
N LEU A 56 -12.48 -6.25 1.21
CA LEU A 56 -11.58 -5.85 2.29
C LEU A 56 -12.32 -5.41 3.55
N ALA A 57 -13.49 -4.78 3.42
CA ALA A 57 -14.34 -4.44 4.56
C ALA A 57 -14.80 -5.71 5.29
N ARG A 58 -15.26 -6.75 4.56
CA ARG A 58 -15.61 -8.03 5.15
C ARG A 58 -14.45 -8.72 5.85
N VAL A 59 -13.26 -8.71 5.23
CA VAL A 59 -12.03 -9.23 5.88
C VAL A 59 -11.79 -8.54 7.21
N ARG A 60 -11.86 -7.20 7.24
CA ARG A 60 -11.66 -6.43 8.48
C ARG A 60 -12.70 -6.77 9.55
N GLU A 61 -13.97 -6.88 9.16
CA GLU A 61 -15.07 -7.20 10.08
C GLU A 61 -14.95 -8.62 10.68
N GLU A 62 -14.58 -9.60 9.85
CA GLU A 62 -14.51 -11.00 10.25
C GLU A 62 -13.25 -11.36 11.04
N THR A 63 -12.12 -10.69 10.73
CA THR A 63 -10.82 -11.05 11.32
C THR A 63 -10.28 -10.05 12.33
N GLY A 64 -10.82 -8.84 12.37
CA GLY A 64 -10.27 -7.74 13.16
C GLY A 64 -8.92 -7.20 12.67
N LEU A 65 -8.38 -7.72 11.57
CA LEU A 65 -7.10 -7.31 11.03
C LEU A 65 -7.16 -5.89 10.45
N VAL A 66 -6.07 -5.16 10.59
CA VAL A 66 -5.84 -3.97 9.75
C VAL A 66 -5.68 -4.41 8.31
N VAL A 67 -6.46 -3.82 7.40
CA VAL A 67 -6.37 -4.12 5.97
C VAL A 67 -5.68 -2.98 5.23
N THR A 68 -5.01 -3.33 4.12
CA THR A 68 -4.33 -2.38 3.24
C THR A 68 -4.53 -2.74 1.78
N THR A 69 -4.59 -1.73 0.94
CA THR A 69 -4.61 -1.85 -0.52
C THR A 69 -3.73 -0.79 -1.16
N ASP A 70 -3.36 -1.00 -2.41
CA ASP A 70 -2.69 0.03 -3.22
C ASP A 70 -3.72 0.83 -4.02
N ILE A 71 -3.48 2.14 -4.14
CA ILE A 71 -4.27 3.07 -4.95
C ILE A 71 -3.44 3.60 -6.11
N HIS A 72 -4.09 3.95 -7.21
CA HIS A 72 -3.43 4.35 -8.46
C HIS A 72 -3.84 5.74 -8.95
N LEU A 73 -4.99 6.22 -8.50
CA LEU A 73 -5.58 7.51 -8.87
C LEU A 73 -6.03 8.27 -7.61
N PRO A 74 -5.95 9.62 -7.61
CA PRO A 74 -6.33 10.43 -6.44
C PRO A 74 -7.76 10.18 -5.95
N GLU A 75 -8.71 9.97 -6.85
CA GLU A 75 -10.12 9.73 -6.52
C GLU A 75 -10.38 8.41 -5.79
N GLN A 76 -9.43 7.47 -5.83
CA GLN A 76 -9.52 6.20 -5.10
C GLN A 76 -9.15 6.36 -3.62
N ALA A 77 -8.51 7.47 -3.24
CA ALA A 77 -7.96 7.63 -1.90
C ALA A 77 -9.04 7.67 -0.82
N GLU A 78 -10.09 8.44 -1.03
CA GLU A 78 -11.16 8.58 -0.02
C GLU A 78 -11.90 7.28 0.23
N PRO A 79 -12.51 6.63 -0.77
CA PRO A 79 -13.24 5.39 -0.53
C PRO A 79 -12.33 4.27 0.00
N ALA A 80 -11.06 4.25 -0.39
CA ALA A 80 -10.12 3.26 0.13
C ALA A 80 -9.75 3.53 1.60
N ALA A 81 -9.62 4.79 2.03
CA ALA A 81 -9.29 5.15 3.42
C ALA A 81 -10.43 4.88 4.41
N GLU A 82 -11.69 4.89 3.97
CA GLU A 82 -12.84 4.49 4.81
C GLU A 82 -12.75 3.02 5.24
N VAL A 83 -12.17 2.18 4.40
CA VAL A 83 -12.07 0.74 4.61
C VAL A 83 -10.71 0.34 5.17
N CYS A 84 -9.63 0.88 4.59
CA CYS A 84 -8.27 0.44 4.84
C CYS A 84 -7.56 1.35 5.86
N GLY A 85 -6.98 0.76 6.89
CA GLY A 85 -6.14 1.47 7.86
C GLY A 85 -4.80 1.95 7.27
N ILE A 86 -4.38 1.37 6.15
CA ILE A 86 -3.15 1.77 5.45
C ILE A 86 -3.45 1.88 3.95
N LEU A 87 -3.07 2.99 3.33
CA LEU A 87 -3.08 3.14 1.87
C LEU A 87 -1.66 3.05 1.32
N GLN A 88 -1.46 2.15 0.35
CA GLN A 88 -0.17 1.99 -0.29
C GLN A 88 -0.10 2.75 -1.62
N ILE A 89 0.97 3.53 -1.79
CA ILE A 89 1.32 4.15 -3.07
C ILE A 89 2.38 3.27 -3.75
N PRO A 90 2.10 2.76 -4.97
CA PRO A 90 3.05 1.98 -5.75
C PRO A 90 4.32 2.78 -6.08
N ALA A 91 5.44 2.07 -6.23
CA ALA A 91 6.74 2.67 -6.50
C ALA A 91 6.74 3.57 -7.75
N PHE A 92 6.11 3.15 -8.84
CA PHE A 92 6.05 3.95 -10.08
C PHE A 92 5.28 5.26 -9.91
N LEU A 93 4.38 5.35 -8.93
CA LEU A 93 3.50 6.49 -8.70
C LEU A 93 3.92 7.36 -7.50
N ALA A 94 4.97 6.99 -6.81
CA ALA A 94 5.40 7.68 -5.58
C ALA A 94 5.84 9.14 -5.79
N ARG A 95 6.13 9.54 -7.03
CA ARG A 95 6.44 10.92 -7.42
C ARG A 95 5.21 11.75 -7.82
N GLN A 96 4.03 11.13 -7.95
CA GLN A 96 2.79 11.81 -8.34
C GLN A 96 2.23 12.60 -7.15
N THR A 97 2.45 13.93 -7.16
CA THR A 97 2.09 14.80 -6.04
C THR A 97 0.61 14.71 -5.68
N ASP A 98 -0.28 14.76 -6.68
CA ASP A 98 -1.73 14.74 -6.43
C ASP A 98 -2.18 13.44 -5.77
N LEU A 99 -1.61 12.30 -6.18
CA LEU A 99 -1.91 11.00 -5.56
C LEU A 99 -1.40 10.94 -4.11
N VAL A 100 -0.17 11.40 -3.86
CA VAL A 100 0.43 11.43 -2.51
C VAL A 100 -0.40 12.31 -1.57
N VAL A 101 -0.76 13.51 -2.02
CA VAL A 101 -1.57 14.47 -1.24
C VAL A 101 -2.98 13.94 -1.00
N ALA A 102 -3.61 13.33 -2.00
CA ALA A 102 -4.94 12.72 -1.84
C ALA A 102 -4.91 11.57 -0.82
N ALA A 103 -3.91 10.67 -0.90
CA ALA A 103 -3.73 9.59 0.06
C ALA A 103 -3.51 10.11 1.48
N ALA A 104 -2.63 11.12 1.64
CA ALA A 104 -2.34 11.71 2.95
C ALA A 104 -3.58 12.36 3.58
N ARG A 105 -4.33 13.16 2.81
CA ARG A 105 -5.56 13.81 3.28
C ARG A 105 -6.64 12.81 3.66
N ALA A 106 -6.87 11.80 2.82
CA ALA A 106 -7.85 10.77 3.09
C ALA A 106 -7.50 9.97 4.36
N THR A 107 -6.27 9.45 4.44
CA THR A 107 -5.82 8.68 5.62
C THR A 107 -5.79 9.53 6.89
N ALA A 108 -5.50 10.84 6.81
CA ALA A 108 -5.56 11.73 7.97
C ALA A 108 -6.97 11.79 8.57
N ARG A 109 -8.01 11.91 7.71
CA ARG A 109 -9.42 11.97 8.16
C ARG A 109 -9.87 10.67 8.85
N HIS A 110 -9.41 9.54 8.38
CA HIS A 110 -9.80 8.23 8.88
C HIS A 110 -8.81 7.62 9.89
N GLY A 111 -7.82 8.38 10.35
CA GLY A 111 -6.86 7.90 11.34
C GLY A 111 -5.84 6.89 10.79
N GLY A 112 -5.72 6.77 9.48
CA GLY A 112 -4.88 5.79 8.80
C GLY A 112 -3.44 6.25 8.53
N VAL A 113 -2.70 5.40 7.83
CA VAL A 113 -1.27 5.52 7.51
C VAL A 113 -1.09 5.52 5.99
N VAL A 114 -0.14 6.31 5.48
CA VAL A 114 0.32 6.20 4.09
C VAL A 114 1.58 5.33 4.04
N ASN A 115 1.54 4.25 3.26
CA ASN A 115 2.72 3.45 2.96
C ASN A 115 3.21 3.76 1.54
N VAL A 116 4.39 4.34 1.41
CA VAL A 116 4.96 4.67 0.10
C VAL A 116 6.09 3.71 -0.23
N LYS A 117 5.96 3.00 -1.34
CA LYS A 117 7.07 2.21 -1.87
C LYS A 117 8.09 3.13 -2.51
N LYS A 118 9.34 3.06 -2.02
CA LYS A 118 10.44 3.81 -2.63
C LYS A 118 10.56 3.44 -4.11
N PRO A 119 10.50 4.41 -5.04
CA PRO A 119 10.77 4.13 -6.45
C PRO A 119 12.16 3.51 -6.63
N GLN A 120 12.28 2.54 -7.53
CA GLN A 120 13.55 1.89 -7.80
C GLN A 120 14.60 2.81 -8.47
N PHE A 121 14.16 3.94 -8.97
CA PHE A 121 15.01 4.97 -9.60
C PHE A 121 15.35 6.14 -8.67
N LEU A 122 14.77 6.16 -7.45
CA LEU A 122 14.93 7.25 -6.49
C LEU A 122 16.02 6.93 -5.48
N ALA A 123 16.87 7.91 -5.17
CA ALA A 123 17.80 7.79 -4.05
C ALA A 123 17.02 7.66 -2.72
N PRO A 124 17.51 6.87 -1.76
CA PRO A 124 16.82 6.70 -0.47
C PRO A 124 16.53 8.02 0.24
N GLU A 125 17.47 8.95 0.25
CA GLU A 125 17.38 10.26 0.90
C GLU A 125 16.27 11.14 0.31
N ASP A 126 16.01 11.01 -1.00
CA ASP A 126 14.98 11.79 -1.70
C ASP A 126 13.56 11.39 -1.30
N THR A 127 13.39 10.28 -0.58
CA THR A 127 12.09 9.90 0.00
C THR A 127 11.60 10.91 1.02
N SER A 128 12.50 11.69 1.63
CA SER A 128 12.18 12.80 2.54
C SER A 128 11.21 13.80 1.91
N HIS A 129 11.33 14.08 0.61
CA HIS A 129 10.41 14.96 -0.10
C HIS A 129 8.99 14.40 -0.22
N ILE A 130 8.87 13.08 -0.29
CA ILE A 130 7.54 12.42 -0.31
C ILE A 130 6.91 12.48 1.07
N VAL A 131 7.70 12.22 2.11
CA VAL A 131 7.27 12.35 3.51
C VAL A 131 6.82 13.78 3.81
N ALA A 132 7.60 14.79 3.39
CA ALA A 132 7.25 16.20 3.57
C ALA A 132 5.87 16.52 2.96
N LYS A 133 5.58 16.06 1.74
CA LYS A 133 4.26 16.23 1.11
C LYS A 133 3.12 15.62 1.94
N CYS A 134 3.33 14.45 2.53
CA CYS A 134 2.32 13.82 3.38
C CYS A 134 2.09 14.64 4.66
N VAL A 135 3.17 15.10 5.29
CA VAL A 135 3.10 15.95 6.50
C VAL A 135 2.38 17.26 6.22
N GLU A 136 2.77 17.97 5.14
CA GLU A 136 2.14 19.22 4.72
C GLU A 136 0.66 19.04 4.34
N ALA A 137 0.31 17.84 3.82
CA ALA A 137 -1.08 17.49 3.53
C ALA A 137 -1.89 17.08 4.78
N GLY A 138 -1.25 17.06 5.97
CA GLY A 138 -1.89 16.82 7.27
C GLY A 138 -1.75 15.41 7.83
N ASN A 139 -0.94 14.53 7.23
CA ASN A 139 -0.69 13.20 7.79
C ASN A 139 0.80 12.91 8.01
N PRO A 140 1.29 12.99 9.26
CA PRO A 140 2.66 12.61 9.59
C PRO A 140 2.87 11.09 9.71
N ARG A 141 1.80 10.28 9.66
CA ARG A 141 1.90 8.82 9.77
C ARG A 141 2.25 8.22 8.42
N VAL A 142 3.53 8.17 8.13
CA VAL A 142 4.08 7.67 6.87
C VAL A 142 5.01 6.49 7.15
N VAL A 143 4.86 5.45 6.35
CA VAL A 143 5.76 4.30 6.30
C VAL A 143 6.40 4.25 4.92
N LEU A 144 7.69 4.02 4.87
CA LEU A 144 8.43 3.82 3.63
C LEU A 144 8.75 2.33 3.44
N THR A 145 8.55 1.82 2.23
CA THR A 145 8.87 0.44 1.89
C THR A 145 10.04 0.41 0.90
N GLU A 146 11.16 -0.19 1.30
CA GLU A 146 12.24 -0.54 0.38
C GLU A 146 11.77 -1.68 -0.55
N ARG A 147 12.04 -1.55 -1.86
CA ARG A 147 11.66 -2.53 -2.87
C ARG A 147 12.72 -2.74 -3.96
N GLY A 148 13.92 -2.34 -3.70
CA GLY A 148 15.05 -2.43 -4.61
C GLY A 148 15.29 -1.17 -5.45
N THR A 149 16.49 -1.10 -5.97
CA THR A 149 16.97 -0.03 -6.83
C THR A 149 17.37 -0.60 -8.19
N THR A 150 17.02 0.08 -9.26
CA THR A 150 17.42 -0.29 -10.62
C THR A 150 18.93 -0.13 -10.78
N PHE A 151 19.58 -1.19 -11.25
CA PHE A 151 21.00 -1.21 -11.56
C PHE A 151 21.20 -1.74 -12.99
N GLY A 152 21.25 -0.83 -13.96
CA GLY A 152 21.22 -1.16 -15.38
C GLY A 152 19.86 -1.72 -15.83
N TYR A 153 19.84 -2.29 -17.04
CA TYR A 153 18.63 -2.88 -17.60
C TYR A 153 18.31 -4.24 -16.99
N GLY A 154 17.04 -4.43 -16.61
CA GLY A 154 16.53 -5.72 -16.11
C GLY A 154 17.18 -6.18 -14.78
N ARG A 155 17.92 -5.33 -14.10
CA ARG A 155 18.52 -5.62 -12.78
C ARG A 155 17.87 -4.78 -11.70
N LEU A 156 17.50 -5.45 -10.61
CA LEU A 156 16.97 -4.82 -9.40
C LEU A 156 17.75 -5.35 -8.19
N VAL A 157 18.34 -4.46 -7.42
CA VAL A 157 19.18 -4.79 -6.26
C VAL A 157 18.55 -4.20 -5.01
N ASN A 158 18.38 -5.00 -3.96
CA ASN A 158 18.05 -4.51 -2.64
C ASN A 158 19.33 -4.05 -1.94
N ASP A 159 19.44 -2.76 -1.74
CA ASP A 159 20.50 -2.18 -0.92
C ASP A 159 19.95 -1.92 0.49
N LEU A 160 20.28 -2.79 1.44
CA LEU A 160 19.78 -2.66 2.81
C LEU A 160 20.27 -1.40 3.51
N ARG A 161 21.31 -0.72 3.00
CA ARG A 161 21.73 0.60 3.50
C ARG A 161 20.68 1.67 3.24
N ALA A 162 19.78 1.45 2.27
CA ALA A 162 18.66 2.34 2.02
C ALA A 162 17.75 2.51 3.25
N ILE A 163 17.62 1.49 4.08
CA ILE A 163 16.74 1.53 5.27
C ILE A 163 17.13 2.66 6.24
N PRO A 164 18.37 2.72 6.76
CA PRO A 164 18.76 3.85 7.62
C PRO A 164 18.79 5.19 6.88
N LEU A 165 19.09 5.22 5.59
CA LEU A 165 19.10 6.46 4.80
C LEU A 165 17.70 7.06 4.56
N MET A 166 16.65 6.24 4.60
CA MET A 166 15.25 6.69 4.54
C MET A 166 14.69 7.14 5.89
N GLN A 167 15.39 6.85 6.99
CA GLN A 167 14.94 7.29 8.31
C GLN A 167 15.21 8.80 8.46
N PRO A 168 14.24 9.58 8.97
CA PRO A 168 14.49 10.98 9.29
C PRO A 168 15.54 11.06 10.39
N THR A 169 16.50 11.97 10.22
CA THR A 169 17.48 12.36 11.23
C THR A 169 16.84 13.28 12.26
#